data_dac9f907853294094b709064d530d781
#
_entry.id   dac9f907853294094b709064d530d781
#
_cell.length_a   1.000
_cell.length_b   1.000
_cell.length_c   1.000
_cell.angle_alpha   90.00
_cell.angle_beta   90.00
_cell.angle_gamma   90.00
#
_symmetry.space_group_name_H-M   'P 1'
#
loop_
_entity.id
_entity.type
_entity.pdbx_description
1 polymer ?
#
loop_
_entity_poly.entity_id
_entity_poly.type
_entity_poly.pdbx_seq_one_letter_code
_entity_poly.pdbx_strand_id
1 'polypeptide(L)'
;KRLREVWRHDQKLHRVVGFLTLFRWVLSLFLVGVVVDWVFDLPAEGRVVILAGLGGVSVFKAWQFGWRNLHKYDASYTALRVEKEHGAMESLLVTAVQFGESGSSTSGSDSLREKTCLMAEEAAEPISAKEAVSFTGFRRFVLLALIPVIIIGGFSVYNGPFLAAGFGRIFTPWLAFEYPTRTQIEIANSDWIVK
;
A
#
# COMPACT_ATOMS: atom_id res chain seq x y z
N LYS A 1 -6.44 27.21 6.43
CA LYS A 1 -7.39 26.19 5.93
C LYS A 1 -6.77 25.36 4.81
N ARG A 2 -6.14 25.95 3.78
CA ARG A 2 -5.52 25.28 2.62
C ARG A 2 -4.45 24.26 3.02
N LEU A 3 -3.51 24.58 3.92
CA LEU A 3 -2.48 23.64 4.40
C LEU A 3 -3.07 22.36 5.02
N ARG A 4 -4.21 22.47 5.70
CA ARG A 4 -4.91 21.31 6.26
C ARG A 4 -5.53 20.42 5.17
N GLU A 5 -5.95 21.01 4.05
CA GLU A 5 -6.43 20.25 2.87
C GLU A 5 -5.29 19.53 2.18
N VAL A 6 -4.15 20.16 2.00
CA VAL A 6 -2.91 19.56 1.47
C VAL A 6 -2.49 18.39 2.35
N TRP A 7 -2.43 18.57 3.67
CA TRP A 7 -2.11 17.49 4.60
C TRP A 7 -3.10 16.32 4.50
N ARG A 8 -4.42 16.60 4.43
CA ARG A 8 -5.43 15.55 4.28
C ARG A 8 -5.25 14.77 2.98
N HIS A 9 -4.92 15.45 1.89
CA HIS A 9 -4.64 14.84 0.61
C HIS A 9 -3.42 13.92 0.68
N ASP A 10 -2.33 14.40 1.25
CA ASP A 10 -1.11 13.65 1.49
C ASP A 10 -1.34 12.40 2.34
N GLN A 11 -2.07 12.53 3.44
CA GLN A 11 -2.43 11.40 4.30
C GLN A 11 -3.30 10.35 3.58
N LYS A 12 -4.21 10.78 2.70
CA LYS A 12 -5.00 9.86 1.87
C LYS A 12 -4.10 9.09 0.91
N LEU A 13 -3.16 9.77 0.24
CA LEU A 13 -2.20 9.12 -0.66
C LEU A 13 -1.38 8.06 0.07
N HIS A 14 -0.80 8.37 1.22
CA HIS A 14 -0.02 7.41 2.01
C HIS A 14 -0.85 6.21 2.48
N ARG A 15 -2.12 6.41 2.87
CA ARG A 15 -3.03 5.29 3.18
C ARG A 15 -3.27 4.41 1.98
N VAL A 16 -3.60 5.00 0.83
CA VAL A 16 -3.86 4.24 -0.41
C VAL A 16 -2.62 3.47 -0.84
N VAL A 17 -1.43 4.08 -0.79
CA VAL A 17 -0.16 3.40 -1.09
C VAL A 17 0.09 2.24 -0.13
N GLY A 18 -0.19 2.41 1.17
CA GLY A 18 -0.10 1.34 2.16
C GLY A 18 -1.01 0.16 1.81
N PHE A 19 -2.28 0.42 1.48
CA PHE A 19 -3.22 -0.63 1.07
C PHE A 19 -2.85 -1.29 -0.26
N LEU A 20 -2.44 -0.53 -1.26
CA LEU A 20 -1.96 -1.09 -2.54
C LEU A 20 -0.73 -1.99 -2.34
N THR A 21 0.18 -1.57 -1.47
CA THR A 21 1.37 -2.36 -1.14
C THR A 21 0.98 -3.64 -0.42
N LEU A 22 0.09 -3.56 0.59
CA LEU A 22 -0.42 -4.73 1.30
C LEU A 22 -1.06 -5.72 0.31
N PHE A 23 -1.99 -5.25 -0.49
CA PHE A 23 -2.71 -6.06 -1.46
C PHE A 23 -1.76 -6.76 -2.45
N ARG A 24 -0.80 -6.01 -3.00
CA ARG A 24 0.23 -6.55 -3.90
C ARG A 24 1.01 -7.68 -3.25
N TRP A 25 1.51 -7.46 -2.01
CA TRP A 25 2.33 -8.44 -1.32
C TRP A 25 1.53 -9.68 -0.91
N VAL A 26 0.28 -9.50 -0.45
CA VAL A 26 -0.63 -10.62 -0.15
C VAL A 26 -0.83 -11.49 -1.38
N LEU A 27 -1.16 -10.90 -2.53
CA LEU A 27 -1.40 -11.66 -3.75
C LEU A 27 -0.13 -12.32 -4.29
N SER A 28 1.01 -11.61 -4.26
CA SER A 28 2.28 -12.15 -4.74
C SER A 28 2.77 -13.31 -3.88
N LEU A 29 2.73 -13.16 -2.55
CA LEU A 29 3.14 -14.21 -1.61
C LEU A 29 2.15 -15.38 -1.61
N PHE A 30 0.86 -15.12 -1.82
CA PHE A 30 -0.13 -16.18 -2.02
C PHE A 30 0.22 -17.05 -3.25
N LEU A 31 0.53 -16.44 -4.39
CA LEU A 31 0.95 -17.18 -5.59
C LEU A 31 2.20 -18.03 -5.31
N VAL A 32 3.20 -17.45 -4.68
CA VAL A 32 4.40 -18.18 -4.29
C VAL A 32 4.06 -19.33 -3.33
N GLY A 33 3.21 -19.07 -2.34
CA GLY A 33 2.76 -20.05 -1.36
C GLY A 33 2.03 -21.24 -2.01
N VAL A 34 1.12 -20.95 -2.97
CA VAL A 34 0.43 -22.02 -3.73
C VAL A 34 1.41 -22.88 -4.53
N VAL A 35 2.39 -22.25 -5.19
CA VAL A 35 3.41 -22.99 -5.96
C VAL A 35 4.27 -23.87 -5.03
N VAL A 36 4.70 -23.32 -3.90
CA VAL A 36 5.51 -24.04 -2.91
C VAL A 36 4.70 -25.20 -2.31
N ASP A 37 3.45 -24.96 -1.90
CA ASP A 37 2.58 -26.02 -1.37
C ASP A 37 2.32 -27.13 -2.41
N TRP A 38 2.11 -26.75 -3.67
CA TRP A 38 1.89 -27.71 -4.75
C TRP A 38 3.13 -28.56 -5.06
N VAL A 39 4.33 -27.96 -5.06
CA VAL A 39 5.59 -28.68 -5.39
C VAL A 39 6.02 -29.61 -4.26
N PHE A 40 5.89 -29.17 -3.01
CA PHE A 40 6.40 -29.87 -1.83
C PHE A 40 5.32 -30.63 -1.04
N ASP A 41 4.05 -30.50 -1.42
CA ASP A 41 2.88 -31.06 -0.68
C ASP A 41 3.00 -30.89 0.83
N LEU A 42 3.05 -29.61 1.26
CA LEU A 42 3.39 -29.25 2.63
C LEU A 42 2.36 -29.77 3.65
N PRO A 43 2.83 -30.24 4.82
CA PRO A 43 1.95 -30.55 5.94
C PRO A 43 1.26 -29.29 6.49
N ALA A 44 0.22 -29.44 7.32
CA ALA A 44 -0.57 -28.36 7.87
C ALA A 44 0.30 -27.28 8.57
N GLU A 45 1.32 -27.70 9.31
CA GLU A 45 2.25 -26.81 10.02
C GLU A 45 3.03 -25.93 9.04
N GLY A 46 3.49 -26.50 7.92
CA GLY A 46 4.20 -25.77 6.86
C GLY A 46 3.32 -24.69 6.22
N ARG A 47 2.05 -25.01 5.99
CA ARG A 47 1.06 -24.03 5.45
C ARG A 47 0.77 -22.89 6.43
N VAL A 48 0.71 -23.21 7.75
CA VAL A 48 0.57 -22.17 8.78
C VAL A 48 1.76 -21.22 8.78
N VAL A 49 3.00 -21.73 8.58
CA VAL A 49 4.19 -20.88 8.45
C VAL A 49 4.10 -19.98 7.21
N ILE A 50 3.66 -20.53 6.07
CA ILE A 50 3.42 -19.72 4.85
C ILE A 50 2.39 -18.63 5.12
N LEU A 51 1.26 -18.95 5.75
CA LEU A 51 0.20 -18.00 6.07
C LEU A 51 0.70 -16.88 7.01
N ALA A 52 1.44 -17.25 8.06
CA ALA A 52 2.05 -16.29 8.98
C ALA A 52 3.06 -15.37 8.27
N GLY A 53 3.92 -15.94 7.41
CA GLY A 53 4.86 -15.20 6.58
C GLY A 53 4.16 -14.24 5.61
N LEU A 54 3.11 -14.70 4.94
CA LEU A 54 2.27 -13.91 4.05
C LEU A 54 1.69 -12.69 4.78
N GLY A 55 1.07 -12.90 5.95
CA GLY A 55 0.52 -11.83 6.78
C GLY A 55 1.60 -10.88 7.29
N GLY A 56 2.64 -11.41 7.93
CA GLY A 56 3.71 -10.62 8.55
C GLY A 56 4.48 -9.76 7.54
N VAL A 57 4.94 -10.36 6.45
CA VAL A 57 5.70 -9.64 5.40
C VAL A 57 4.81 -8.59 4.72
N SER A 58 3.56 -8.93 4.41
CA SER A 58 2.65 -7.98 3.73
C SER A 58 2.34 -6.77 4.60
N VAL A 59 2.05 -6.96 5.89
CA VAL A 59 1.81 -5.88 6.85
C VAL A 59 3.07 -5.05 7.05
N PHE A 60 4.23 -5.69 7.22
CA PHE A 60 5.51 -4.98 7.36
C PHE A 60 5.82 -4.09 6.16
N LYS A 61 5.61 -4.59 4.94
CA LYS A 61 5.82 -3.82 3.71
C LYS A 61 4.79 -2.68 3.55
N ALA A 62 3.53 -2.90 3.90
CA ALA A 62 2.52 -1.85 3.89
C ALA A 62 2.86 -0.74 4.90
N TRP A 63 3.33 -1.10 6.09
CA TRP A 63 3.80 -0.15 7.09
C TRP A 63 5.03 0.63 6.60
N GLN A 64 6.03 -0.04 6.04
CA GLN A 64 7.27 0.57 5.57
C GLN A 64 7.04 1.60 4.45
N PHE A 65 6.19 1.28 3.46
CA PHE A 65 6.01 2.13 2.27
C PHE A 65 4.85 3.11 2.37
N GLY A 66 3.85 2.84 3.22
CA GLY A 66 2.66 3.68 3.35
C GLY A 66 2.48 4.24 4.75
N TRP A 67 2.18 3.37 5.70
CA TRP A 67 1.64 3.78 7.01
C TRP A 67 2.66 4.43 7.94
N ARG A 68 3.94 4.15 7.79
CA ARG A 68 5.02 4.82 8.54
C ARG A 68 5.03 6.32 8.33
N ASN A 69 4.59 6.80 7.16
CA ASN A 69 4.58 8.21 6.81
C ASN A 69 3.29 8.94 7.24
N LEU A 70 2.39 8.24 7.93
CA LEU A 70 1.21 8.85 8.53
C LEU A 70 1.63 9.62 9.79
N HIS A 71 1.36 10.92 9.82
CA HIS A 71 1.71 11.79 10.95
C HIS A 71 0.56 12.75 11.29
N LYS A 72 0.60 13.27 12.50
CA LYS A 72 -0.35 14.30 12.93
C LYS A 72 -0.15 15.58 12.11
N TYR A 73 -1.20 16.39 12.03
CA TYR A 73 -1.12 17.68 11.34
C TYR A 73 -0.09 18.59 12.01
N ASP A 74 0.87 19.03 11.23
CA ASP A 74 1.88 19.99 11.56
C ASP A 74 1.94 21.00 10.40
N ALA A 75 1.69 22.28 10.70
CA ALA A 75 1.61 23.31 9.69
C ALA A 75 2.97 23.63 9.09
N SER A 76 4.01 23.70 9.93
CA SER A 76 5.38 23.96 9.51
C SER A 76 5.93 22.83 8.64
N TYR A 77 5.71 21.58 9.03
CA TYR A 77 6.11 20.41 8.22
C TYR A 77 5.37 20.36 6.87
N THR A 78 4.06 20.67 6.87
CA THR A 78 3.27 20.68 5.65
C THR A 78 3.72 21.79 4.70
N ALA A 79 4.02 22.99 5.22
CA ALA A 79 4.54 24.11 4.46
C ALA A 79 5.90 23.76 3.81
N LEU A 80 6.83 23.18 4.58
CA LEU A 80 8.13 22.76 4.09
C LEU A 80 8.02 21.73 2.94
N ARG A 81 7.03 20.83 3.03
CA ARG A 81 6.80 19.82 2.00
C ARG A 81 6.27 20.43 0.71
N VAL A 82 5.37 21.41 0.80
CA VAL A 82 4.88 22.16 -0.37
C VAL A 82 6.02 22.91 -1.05
N GLU A 83 6.87 23.59 -0.28
CA GLU A 83 8.03 24.32 -0.80
C GLU A 83 9.05 23.41 -1.47
N LYS A 84 9.27 22.21 -0.93
CA LYS A 84 10.17 21.23 -1.52
C LYS A 84 9.72 20.78 -2.92
N GLU A 85 8.42 20.67 -3.14
CA GLU A 85 7.84 20.34 -4.46
C GLU A 85 7.83 21.57 -5.38
N HIS A 86 7.71 22.77 -4.81
CA HIS A 86 7.62 24.04 -5.54
C HIS A 86 8.74 24.97 -5.13
N GLY A 87 9.96 24.68 -5.59
CA GLY A 87 11.20 25.39 -5.21
C GLY A 87 11.21 26.91 -5.43
N ALA A 88 10.22 27.47 -6.13
CA ALA A 88 10.08 28.90 -6.39
C ALA A 88 9.61 29.69 -5.13
N MET A 89 9.23 29.04 -4.05
CA MET A 89 8.69 29.71 -2.85
C MET A 89 9.74 30.19 -1.85
N GLU A 90 11.02 29.84 -2.03
CA GLU A 90 12.17 30.36 -1.24
C GLU A 90 11.94 30.51 0.27
N SER A 91 11.32 29.51 0.92
CA SER A 91 11.00 29.50 2.37
C SER A 91 9.94 30.50 2.83
N LEU A 92 9.23 31.16 1.93
CA LEU A 92 8.19 32.14 2.25
C LEU A 92 7.02 31.54 3.03
N LEU A 93 6.57 30.35 2.63
CA LEU A 93 5.41 29.68 3.22
C LEU A 93 5.72 29.17 4.63
N VAL A 94 6.90 28.57 4.83
CA VAL A 94 7.37 28.13 6.16
C VAL A 94 7.53 29.33 7.09
N THR A 95 8.15 30.42 6.62
CA THR A 95 8.36 31.64 7.39
C THR A 95 7.03 32.28 7.79
N ALA A 96 6.07 32.36 6.86
CA ALA A 96 4.73 32.89 7.17
C ALA A 96 3.99 32.04 8.21
N VAL A 97 4.11 30.70 8.14
CA VAL A 97 3.52 29.78 9.13
C VAL A 97 4.16 29.98 10.50
N GLN A 98 5.49 30.07 10.58
CA GLN A 98 6.23 30.31 11.83
C GLN A 98 5.85 31.65 12.47
N PHE A 99 5.68 32.72 11.68
CA PHE A 99 5.19 34.00 12.18
C PHE A 99 3.76 33.90 12.73
N GLY A 100 2.90 33.07 12.10
CA GLY A 100 1.55 32.81 12.60
C GLY A 100 1.51 32.02 13.92
N GLU A 101 2.45 31.09 14.11
CA GLU A 101 2.54 30.26 15.32
C GLU A 101 3.23 30.97 16.49
N SER A 102 4.23 31.80 16.21
CA SER A 102 5.06 32.48 17.26
C SER A 102 4.36 33.62 17.96
N GLY A 103 3.19 34.06 17.51
CA GLY A 103 2.45 35.19 18.11
C GLY A 103 3.23 36.53 18.10
N SER A 104 2.81 37.47 18.93
CA SER A 104 3.37 38.84 19.01
C SER A 104 4.71 38.98 19.74
N SER A 105 5.31 37.89 20.21
CA SER A 105 6.51 37.87 21.04
C SER A 105 7.84 37.92 20.30
N THR A 106 7.83 37.79 18.98
CA THR A 106 9.07 37.76 18.18
C THR A 106 9.46 39.18 17.77
N SER A 107 10.71 39.58 18.06
CA SER A 107 11.31 40.86 17.69
C SER A 107 11.29 41.06 16.18
N GLY A 108 10.48 41.97 15.67
CA GLY A 108 10.42 42.31 14.26
C GLY A 108 9.33 43.32 13.96
N SER A 109 9.42 44.03 12.82
CA SER A 109 8.41 44.97 12.37
C SER A 109 7.13 44.25 11.96
N ASP A 110 6.00 44.60 12.60
CA ASP A 110 4.68 44.01 12.27
C ASP A 110 4.33 44.21 10.81
N SER A 111 4.72 45.34 10.20
CA SER A 111 4.52 45.61 8.79
C SER A 111 5.31 44.64 7.87
N LEU A 112 6.51 44.22 8.29
CA LEU A 112 7.32 43.26 7.54
C LEU A 112 6.71 41.84 7.60
N ARG A 113 6.19 41.45 8.77
CA ARG A 113 5.49 40.15 8.96
C ARG A 113 4.22 40.09 8.13
N GLU A 114 3.41 41.14 8.15
CA GLU A 114 2.20 41.25 7.36
C GLU A 114 2.51 41.11 5.85
N LYS A 115 3.53 41.84 5.38
CA LYS A 115 3.98 41.78 3.99
C LYS A 115 4.46 40.38 3.60
N THR A 116 5.22 39.70 4.46
CA THR A 116 5.68 38.32 4.21
C THR A 116 4.49 37.34 4.14
N CYS A 117 3.49 37.50 5.01
CA CYS A 117 2.30 36.68 4.98
C CYS A 117 1.49 36.88 3.71
N LEU A 118 1.31 38.14 3.24
CA LEU A 118 0.62 38.47 2.00
C LEU A 118 1.35 37.87 0.78
N MET A 119 2.68 38.01 0.73
CA MET A 119 3.48 37.43 -0.37
C MET A 119 3.40 35.91 -0.37
N ALA A 120 3.36 35.25 0.81
CA ALA A 120 3.20 33.80 0.92
C ALA A 120 1.80 33.34 0.49
N GLU A 121 0.75 34.10 0.81
CA GLU A 121 -0.61 33.82 0.35
C GLU A 121 -0.73 33.95 -1.16
N GLU A 122 -0.18 35.01 -1.74
CA GLU A 122 -0.17 35.25 -3.20
C GLU A 122 0.60 34.16 -3.95
N ALA A 123 1.78 33.78 -3.44
CA ALA A 123 2.58 32.69 -4.01
C ALA A 123 1.91 31.32 -3.89
N ALA A 124 1.10 31.09 -2.85
CA ALA A 124 0.37 29.84 -2.63
C ALA A 124 -0.99 29.79 -3.35
N GLU A 125 -1.50 30.94 -3.85
CA GLU A 125 -2.83 31.01 -4.48
C GLU A 125 -3.00 30.10 -5.70
N PRO A 126 -2.04 30.03 -6.65
CA PRO A 126 -2.17 29.21 -7.85
C PRO A 126 -2.03 27.73 -7.58
N ILE A 127 -1.55 27.30 -6.41
CA ILE A 127 -1.23 25.90 -6.13
C ILE A 127 -2.45 25.19 -5.58
N SER A 128 -2.95 24.20 -6.33
CA SER A 128 -4.01 23.32 -5.86
C SER A 128 -3.48 22.30 -4.84
N ALA A 129 -4.33 21.82 -3.92
CA ALA A 129 -3.95 20.81 -2.94
C ALA A 129 -3.46 19.49 -3.58
N LYS A 130 -3.85 19.22 -4.83
CA LYS A 130 -3.41 18.05 -5.59
C LYS A 130 -2.02 18.23 -6.21
N GLU A 131 -1.70 19.45 -6.64
CA GLU A 131 -0.40 19.81 -7.21
C GLU A 131 0.63 20.05 -6.12
N ALA A 132 0.19 20.54 -4.95
CA ALA A 132 1.05 20.81 -3.80
C ALA A 132 1.79 19.56 -3.28
N VAL A 133 1.26 18.36 -3.53
CA VAL A 133 1.91 17.08 -3.17
C VAL A 133 1.72 16.11 -4.31
N SER A 134 2.73 16.02 -5.20
CA SER A 134 2.77 15.00 -6.23
C SER A 134 3.43 13.73 -5.71
N PHE A 135 2.72 12.60 -5.75
CA PHE A 135 3.32 11.31 -5.46
C PHE A 135 3.87 10.68 -6.75
N THR A 136 5.11 11.05 -7.11
CA THR A 136 5.76 10.66 -8.38
C THR A 136 5.85 9.14 -8.58
N GLY A 137 5.76 8.37 -7.49
CA GLY A 137 5.76 6.91 -7.51
C GLY A 137 4.39 6.24 -7.57
N PHE A 138 3.27 6.98 -7.44
CA PHE A 138 1.93 6.38 -7.31
C PHE A 138 1.58 5.44 -8.46
N ARG A 139 1.84 5.86 -9.70
CA ARG A 139 1.62 5.03 -10.90
C ARG A 139 2.38 3.69 -10.84
N ARG A 140 3.61 3.70 -10.33
CA ARG A 140 4.41 2.48 -10.15
C ARG A 140 3.77 1.52 -9.14
N PHE A 141 3.24 2.04 -8.02
CA PHE A 141 2.55 1.20 -7.03
C PHE A 141 1.29 0.58 -7.61
N VAL A 142 0.50 1.33 -8.38
CA VAL A 142 -0.69 0.81 -9.06
C VAL A 142 -0.31 -0.25 -10.10
N LEU A 143 0.63 0.04 -10.98
CA LEU A 143 1.07 -0.91 -12.01
C LEU A 143 1.62 -2.20 -11.41
N LEU A 144 2.46 -2.09 -10.37
CA LEU A 144 2.99 -3.25 -9.67
C LEU A 144 1.92 -4.07 -8.92
N ALA A 145 0.83 -3.43 -8.47
CA ALA A 145 -0.29 -4.13 -7.85
C ALA A 145 -1.16 -4.87 -8.87
N LEU A 146 -1.20 -4.42 -10.12
CA LEU A 146 -1.94 -5.09 -11.20
C LEU A 146 -1.30 -6.41 -11.64
N ILE A 147 0.02 -6.54 -11.55
CA ILE A 147 0.73 -7.75 -12.00
C ILE A 147 0.17 -9.03 -11.35
N PRO A 148 0.13 -9.19 -10.03
CA PRO A 148 -0.41 -10.41 -9.42
C PRO A 148 -1.91 -10.58 -9.69
N VAL A 149 -2.67 -9.50 -9.84
CA VAL A 149 -4.09 -9.57 -10.19
C VAL A 149 -4.28 -10.18 -11.58
N ILE A 150 -3.49 -9.73 -12.56
CA ILE A 150 -3.55 -10.24 -13.93
C ILE A 150 -3.14 -11.74 -13.96
N ILE A 151 -2.09 -12.10 -13.22
CA ILE A 151 -1.62 -13.49 -13.13
C ILE A 151 -2.72 -14.37 -12.52
N ILE A 152 -3.29 -13.98 -11.38
CA ILE A 152 -4.36 -14.74 -10.72
C ILE A 152 -5.60 -14.82 -11.61
N GLY A 153 -6.02 -13.68 -12.20
CA GLY A 153 -7.17 -13.63 -13.09
C GLY A 153 -6.99 -14.54 -14.32
N GLY A 154 -5.86 -14.44 -15.01
CA GLY A 154 -5.55 -15.29 -16.15
C GLY A 154 -5.48 -16.77 -15.79
N PHE A 155 -4.83 -17.11 -14.69
CA PHE A 155 -4.74 -18.47 -14.21
C PHE A 155 -6.10 -19.02 -13.71
N SER A 156 -6.94 -18.17 -13.12
CA SER A 156 -8.31 -18.54 -12.71
C SER A 156 -9.18 -18.95 -13.89
N VAL A 157 -9.05 -18.25 -15.02
CA VAL A 157 -9.75 -18.63 -16.27
C VAL A 157 -9.21 -19.94 -16.82
N TYR A 158 -7.90 -20.16 -16.74
CA TYR A 158 -7.27 -21.37 -17.26
C TYR A 158 -7.51 -22.62 -16.38
N ASN A 159 -7.37 -22.49 -15.06
CA ASN A 159 -7.53 -23.58 -14.10
C ASN A 159 -8.05 -23.07 -12.74
N GLY A 160 -9.30 -22.61 -12.72
CA GLY A 160 -9.97 -22.10 -11.51
C GLY A 160 -10.00 -23.11 -10.35
N PRO A 161 -10.33 -24.42 -10.60
CA PRO A 161 -10.33 -25.42 -9.53
C PRO A 161 -8.98 -25.57 -8.81
N PHE A 162 -7.86 -25.45 -9.53
CA PHE A 162 -6.51 -25.49 -8.93
C PHE A 162 -6.28 -24.32 -7.98
N LEU A 163 -6.64 -23.09 -8.39
CA LEU A 163 -6.53 -21.91 -7.52
C LEU A 163 -7.45 -22.01 -6.30
N ALA A 164 -8.66 -22.53 -6.48
CA ALA A 164 -9.60 -22.74 -5.39
C ALA A 164 -9.06 -23.73 -4.36
N ALA A 165 -8.48 -24.85 -4.80
CA ALA A 165 -7.80 -25.81 -3.95
C ALA A 165 -6.61 -25.17 -3.21
N GLY A 166 -5.74 -24.44 -3.92
CA GLY A 166 -4.60 -23.73 -3.33
C GLY A 166 -5.03 -22.68 -2.31
N PHE A 167 -6.12 -21.94 -2.58
CA PHE A 167 -6.70 -21.01 -1.62
C PHE A 167 -7.18 -21.73 -0.35
N GLY A 168 -7.95 -22.82 -0.50
CA GLY A 168 -8.41 -23.63 0.61
C GLY A 168 -7.25 -24.17 1.45
N ARG A 169 -6.22 -24.73 0.81
CA ARG A 169 -5.05 -25.31 1.49
C ARG A 169 -4.24 -24.29 2.29
N ILE A 170 -4.08 -23.07 1.79
CA ILE A 170 -3.29 -22.04 2.47
C ILE A 170 -4.10 -21.34 3.57
N PHE A 171 -5.35 -20.96 3.31
CA PHE A 171 -6.15 -20.19 4.27
C PHE A 171 -6.86 -21.06 5.32
N THR A 172 -7.06 -22.36 5.03
CA THR A 172 -7.62 -23.32 5.97
C THR A 172 -6.71 -24.56 6.05
N PRO A 173 -5.51 -24.44 6.58
CA PRO A 173 -4.47 -25.48 6.54
C PRO A 173 -4.86 -26.79 7.24
N TRP A 174 -5.87 -26.76 8.10
CA TRP A 174 -6.42 -27.92 8.82
C TRP A 174 -7.48 -28.69 8.03
N LEU A 175 -7.96 -28.17 6.89
CA LEU A 175 -8.90 -28.88 6.02
C LEU A 175 -8.14 -29.58 4.89
N ALA A 176 -8.60 -30.81 4.58
CA ALA A 176 -8.01 -31.60 3.51
C ALA A 176 -8.59 -31.16 2.15
N PHE A 177 -7.91 -30.22 1.50
CA PHE A 177 -8.17 -29.91 0.10
C PHE A 177 -7.14 -30.62 -0.78
N GLU A 178 -7.60 -31.29 -1.82
CA GLU A 178 -6.72 -31.93 -2.80
C GLU A 178 -6.66 -31.11 -4.09
N TYR A 179 -5.48 -31.05 -4.69
CA TYR A 179 -5.35 -30.43 -6.02
C TYR A 179 -6.04 -31.32 -7.06
N PRO A 180 -6.74 -30.73 -8.04
CA PRO A 180 -7.40 -31.49 -9.08
C PRO A 180 -6.36 -32.28 -9.89
N THR A 181 -6.50 -33.59 -9.89
CA THR A 181 -5.70 -34.51 -10.73
C THR A 181 -6.30 -34.60 -12.14
N ARG A 182 -5.44 -34.62 -13.16
CA ARG A 182 -5.90 -34.75 -14.57
C ARG A 182 -6.37 -36.14 -14.92
N THR A 183 -5.97 -37.15 -14.13
CA THR A 183 -6.32 -38.56 -14.35
C THR A 183 -7.04 -39.08 -13.12
N GLN A 184 -8.32 -39.42 -13.26
CA GLN A 184 -9.05 -40.23 -12.28
C GLN A 184 -9.01 -41.68 -12.79
N ILE A 185 -8.38 -42.56 -12.01
CA ILE A 185 -8.41 -43.99 -12.27
C ILE A 185 -9.62 -44.53 -11.50
N GLU A 186 -10.72 -44.75 -12.21
CA GLU A 186 -11.89 -45.42 -11.66
C GLU A 186 -11.69 -46.92 -11.86
N ILE A 187 -11.47 -47.66 -10.77
CA ILE A 187 -11.39 -49.11 -10.80
C ILE A 187 -12.84 -49.63 -10.89
N ALA A 188 -13.28 -49.93 -12.08
CA ALA A 188 -14.66 -50.32 -12.37
C ALA A 188 -15.04 -51.72 -11.82
N ASN A 189 -14.08 -52.53 -11.31
CA ASN A 189 -14.36 -53.86 -10.76
C ASN A 189 -13.60 -54.08 -9.46
N SER A 190 -14.33 -54.16 -8.35
CA SER A 190 -13.83 -54.64 -7.04
C SER A 190 -13.82 -56.16 -6.89
N ASP A 191 -14.03 -56.92 -7.95
CA ASP A 191 -14.20 -58.38 -7.91
C ASP A 191 -12.92 -59.18 -8.20
N TRP A 192 -11.74 -58.64 -7.77
CA TRP A 192 -10.55 -59.48 -7.69
C TRP A 192 -10.55 -60.24 -6.38
N ILE A 193 -11.42 -61.29 -6.28
CA ILE A 193 -11.25 -62.31 -5.25
C ILE A 193 -10.09 -63.18 -5.70
N VAL A 194 -8.92 -62.96 -5.09
CA VAL A 194 -7.80 -63.92 -5.20
C VAL A 194 -8.21 -65.18 -4.47
N LYS A 195 -8.40 -66.26 -5.20
CA LYS A 195 -8.50 -67.60 -4.65
C LYS A 195 -7.11 -68.12 -4.26
#